data_496fad771e7840822c53a7b732458caf
#
_entry.id   496fad771e7840822c53a7b732458caf
#
_cell.length_a   1.000
_cell.length_b   1.000
_cell.length_c   1.000
_cell.angle_alpha   90.00
_cell.angle_beta   90.00
_cell.angle_gamma   90.00
#
_symmetry.space_group_name_H-M   'P 1'
#
loop_
_entity.id
_entity.type
_entity.pdbx_description
1 polymer ?
#
loop_
_entity_poly.entity_id
_entity_poly.type
_entity_poly.pdbx_seq_one_letter_code
_entity_poly.pdbx_strand_id
1 'polypeptide(L)'
;MKFMKFSKILAVGIAIALPNLLHAQANCAAPNTGLTPFVDLQTGTYMGYQAGMYPGGSNELTGPHLKSGKTIAKGIKPLDGDGNVNFGDGVVLVAGFGPSVPGHIYGKVVEHIRTPSLNYDLNPCLDAINLCVGGKDIGYATDDSTLVDYWELLVQKVYDVGYTPEQVQIGWMYFNAKGLTVPPVFPDKALETMELDIQFINKAKEYFPNLKIVYWSARHFGGYADTDIIEYYS
;
A
#
# COMPACT_ATOMS: atom_id res chain seq x y z
N MET A 1 25.41 -38.88 68.54
CA MET A 1 24.86 -37.51 68.36
C MET A 1 25.50 -36.95 67.12
N LYS A 2 24.77 -36.94 65.96
CA LYS A 2 25.21 -36.46 64.62
C LYS A 2 24.63 -35.09 64.40
N PHE A 3 25.46 -34.09 64.25
CA PHE A 3 25.03 -32.75 63.86
C PHE A 3 24.73 -32.69 62.34
N MET A 4 23.51 -32.33 61.98
CA MET A 4 23.11 -32.04 60.64
C MET A 4 23.51 -30.59 60.27
N LYS A 5 24.32 -30.45 59.24
CA LYS A 5 24.66 -29.15 58.65
C LYS A 5 23.53 -28.67 57.75
N PHE A 6 22.93 -27.54 58.06
CA PHE A 6 21.98 -26.87 57.20
C PHE A 6 22.76 -26.13 56.09
N SER A 7 22.57 -26.56 54.86
CA SER A 7 23.05 -25.84 53.67
C SER A 7 22.08 -24.70 53.34
N LYS A 8 22.59 -23.49 53.34
CA LYS A 8 21.82 -22.30 52.89
C LYS A 8 21.79 -22.29 51.38
N ILE A 9 20.61 -22.54 50.80
CA ILE A 9 20.36 -22.35 49.37
C ILE A 9 20.14 -20.86 49.17
N LEU A 10 21.09 -20.22 48.48
CA LEU A 10 20.97 -18.83 48.01
C LEU A 10 20.13 -18.82 46.74
N ALA A 11 18.87 -18.39 46.83
CA ALA A 11 18.04 -18.19 45.68
C ALA A 11 18.45 -16.88 44.96
N VAL A 12 19.16 -17.04 43.86
CA VAL A 12 19.44 -15.91 42.95
C VAL A 12 18.20 -15.67 42.10
N GLY A 13 17.47 -14.63 42.45
CA GLY A 13 16.37 -14.14 41.61
C GLY A 13 16.91 -13.52 40.34
N ILE A 14 16.73 -14.19 39.21
CA ILE A 14 16.97 -13.60 37.89
C ILE A 14 15.77 -12.70 37.58
N ALA A 15 15.95 -11.39 37.73
CA ALA A 15 15.02 -10.40 37.22
C ALA A 15 15.13 -10.41 35.68
N ILE A 16 14.22 -11.09 35.05
CA ILE A 16 14.02 -10.98 33.58
C ILE A 16 13.45 -9.59 33.35
N ALA A 17 14.30 -8.65 32.94
CA ALA A 17 13.86 -7.40 32.36
C ALA A 17 13.15 -7.74 31.03
N LEU A 18 11.82 -7.80 31.07
CA LEU A 18 11.03 -7.81 29.86
C LEU A 18 11.34 -6.51 29.11
N PRO A 19 11.81 -6.57 27.85
CA PRO A 19 11.90 -5.37 27.05
C PRO A 19 10.46 -4.83 26.97
N ASN A 20 10.28 -3.57 27.41
CA ASN A 20 9.07 -2.85 27.09
C ASN A 20 8.95 -2.84 25.56
N LEU A 21 8.11 -3.68 25.03
CA LEU A 21 7.60 -3.56 23.68
C LEU A 21 6.88 -2.21 23.67
N LEU A 22 7.57 -1.17 23.23
CA LEU A 22 6.97 0.10 22.89
C LEU A 22 6.00 -0.20 21.75
N HIS A 23 4.78 -0.52 22.10
CA HIS A 23 3.69 -0.49 21.17
C HIS A 23 3.51 0.99 20.84
N ALA A 24 3.71 1.34 19.60
CA ALA A 24 3.25 2.61 19.07
C ALA A 24 1.72 2.61 19.21
N GLN A 25 1.24 3.04 20.36
CA GLN A 25 -0.19 3.23 20.58
C GLN A 25 -0.56 4.57 19.95
N ALA A 26 -1.50 4.51 19.00
CA ALA A 26 -2.12 5.70 18.52
C ALA A 26 -2.75 6.46 19.71
N ASN A 27 -2.41 7.72 19.85
CA ASN A 27 -3.04 8.58 20.88
C ASN A 27 -4.46 8.96 20.43
N CYS A 28 -5.39 8.02 20.53
CA CYS A 28 -6.79 8.24 20.18
C CYS A 28 -7.48 9.27 21.10
N ALA A 29 -6.82 9.73 22.15
CA ALA A 29 -7.31 10.77 23.03
C ALA A 29 -6.88 12.18 22.59
N ALA A 30 -5.97 12.33 21.63
CA ALA A 30 -5.63 13.62 21.06
C ALA A 30 -6.81 14.14 20.22
N PRO A 31 -7.50 15.20 20.64
CA PRO A 31 -8.74 15.63 19.98
C PRO A 31 -8.48 16.31 18.62
N ASN A 32 -7.26 16.76 18.38
CA ASN A 32 -6.84 17.45 17.18
C ASN A 32 -5.32 17.58 17.16
N THR A 33 -4.69 17.32 16.03
CA THR A 33 -3.26 17.54 15.82
C THR A 33 -2.93 18.99 15.49
N GLY A 34 -3.93 19.83 15.24
CA GLY A 34 -3.76 21.18 14.74
C GLY A 34 -3.41 21.28 13.26
N LEU A 35 -3.25 20.14 12.59
CA LEU A 35 -2.94 20.06 11.15
C LEU A 35 -4.23 19.81 10.36
N THR A 36 -4.36 20.51 9.24
CA THR A 36 -5.45 20.28 8.29
C THR A 36 -4.97 19.25 7.27
N PRO A 37 -5.72 18.14 7.06
CA PRO A 37 -5.39 17.18 6.03
C PRO A 37 -5.22 17.83 4.66
N PHE A 38 -4.27 17.34 3.86
CA PHE A 38 -3.93 17.94 2.58
C PHE A 38 -5.14 18.03 1.62
N VAL A 39 -6.02 17.05 1.68
CA VAL A 39 -7.29 17.03 0.91
C VAL A 39 -8.28 18.09 1.37
N ASP A 40 -8.28 18.43 2.66
CA ASP A 40 -9.21 19.41 3.23
C ASP A 40 -8.75 20.87 3.00
N LEU A 41 -7.46 21.05 2.66
CA LEU A 41 -6.95 22.36 2.23
C LEU A 41 -7.50 22.81 0.87
N GLN A 42 -7.95 21.89 0.03
CA GLN A 42 -8.53 22.15 -1.30
C GLN A 42 -7.67 23.12 -2.14
N THR A 43 -8.19 24.33 -2.42
CA THR A 43 -7.47 25.37 -3.17
C THR A 43 -6.39 26.09 -2.34
N GLY A 44 -6.26 25.76 -1.07
CA GLY A 44 -5.19 26.26 -0.22
C GLY A 44 -3.83 25.70 -0.57
N THR A 45 -2.82 26.04 0.22
CA THR A 45 -1.45 25.59 0.02
C THR A 45 -0.87 25.02 1.31
N TYR A 46 0.02 24.04 1.17
CA TYR A 46 0.89 23.56 2.22
C TYR A 46 2.33 23.93 1.90
N MET A 47 2.97 24.76 2.71
CA MET A 47 4.36 25.24 2.50
C MET A 47 4.63 25.79 1.08
N GLY A 48 3.62 26.46 0.48
CA GLY A 48 3.70 27.02 -0.87
C GLY A 48 3.29 26.07 -2.01
N TYR A 49 3.05 24.81 -1.73
CA TYR A 49 2.57 23.82 -2.70
C TYR A 49 1.05 23.71 -2.66
N GLN A 50 0.45 23.59 -3.84
CA GLN A 50 -1.00 23.47 -3.95
C GLN A 50 -1.49 22.18 -3.31
N ALA A 51 -2.52 22.28 -2.49
CA ALA A 51 -3.21 21.16 -1.89
C ALA A 51 -4.30 20.57 -2.81
N GLY A 52 -5.03 19.58 -2.30
CA GLY A 52 -6.02 18.84 -3.05
C GLY A 52 -5.44 17.63 -3.80
N MET A 53 -6.31 16.71 -4.20
CA MET A 53 -5.90 15.46 -4.87
C MET A 53 -5.58 15.65 -6.36
N TYR A 54 -6.09 16.70 -6.98
CA TYR A 54 -5.95 16.97 -8.42
C TYR A 54 -5.53 18.41 -8.67
N PRO A 55 -4.97 18.71 -9.87
CA PRO A 55 -4.59 20.07 -10.25
C PRO A 55 -5.72 21.07 -10.04
N GLY A 56 -5.38 22.25 -9.53
CA GLY A 56 -6.37 23.28 -9.20
C GLY A 56 -6.96 23.16 -7.80
N GLY A 57 -6.42 22.29 -6.93
CA GLY A 57 -6.88 22.09 -5.55
C GLY A 57 -8.21 21.33 -5.46
N SER A 58 -8.58 20.62 -6.51
CA SER A 58 -9.81 19.81 -6.53
C SER A 58 -9.60 18.47 -5.85
N ASN A 59 -10.61 18.00 -5.11
CA ASN A 59 -10.72 16.61 -4.67
C ASN A 59 -11.58 15.76 -5.63
N GLU A 60 -12.11 16.38 -6.66
CA GLU A 60 -12.90 15.72 -7.68
C GLU A 60 -12.09 15.55 -8.97
N LEU A 61 -12.20 14.38 -9.56
CA LEU A 61 -11.60 14.09 -10.84
C LEU A 61 -12.36 14.86 -11.94
N THR A 62 -11.71 15.79 -12.61
CA THR A 62 -12.34 16.66 -13.61
C THR A 62 -11.49 16.80 -14.89
N GLY A 63 -12.02 17.53 -15.87
CA GLY A 63 -11.28 17.97 -17.05
C GLY A 63 -10.76 16.84 -17.95
N PRO A 64 -9.60 17.05 -18.60
CA PRO A 64 -9.00 16.07 -19.52
C PRO A 64 -8.67 14.74 -18.86
N HIS A 65 -8.26 14.74 -17.59
CA HIS A 65 -7.90 13.53 -16.85
C HIS A 65 -9.14 12.62 -16.68
N LEU A 66 -10.28 13.17 -16.24
CA LEU A 66 -11.54 12.42 -16.18
C LEU A 66 -11.96 11.87 -17.53
N LYS A 67 -11.84 12.69 -18.60
CA LYS A 67 -12.20 12.27 -19.96
C LYS A 67 -11.34 11.09 -20.42
N SER A 68 -10.02 11.18 -20.21
CA SER A 68 -9.09 10.09 -20.53
C SER A 68 -9.40 8.84 -19.73
N GLY A 69 -9.58 8.97 -18.40
CA GLY A 69 -9.91 7.86 -17.51
C GLY A 69 -11.20 7.14 -17.94
N LYS A 70 -12.25 7.89 -18.25
CA LYS A 70 -13.51 7.31 -18.77
C LYS A 70 -13.33 6.58 -20.11
N THR A 71 -12.45 7.08 -20.97
CA THR A 71 -12.16 6.43 -22.26
C THR A 71 -11.42 5.11 -22.05
N ILE A 72 -10.42 5.10 -21.16
CA ILE A 72 -9.64 3.91 -20.81
C ILE A 72 -10.57 2.87 -20.12
N ALA A 73 -11.37 3.32 -19.16
CA ALA A 73 -12.30 2.44 -18.43
C ALA A 73 -13.29 1.71 -19.35
N LYS A 74 -13.79 2.36 -20.40
CA LYS A 74 -14.63 1.71 -21.42
C LYS A 74 -13.90 0.60 -22.18
N GLY A 75 -12.58 0.64 -22.23
CA GLY A 75 -11.74 -0.36 -22.86
C GLY A 75 -11.39 -1.54 -21.95
N ILE A 76 -11.73 -1.50 -20.66
CA ILE A 76 -11.55 -2.64 -19.75
C ILE A 76 -12.58 -3.71 -20.14
N LYS A 77 -12.08 -4.93 -20.38
CA LYS A 77 -12.88 -6.09 -20.79
C LYS A 77 -12.35 -7.32 -20.06
N PRO A 78 -13.18 -8.36 -19.83
CA PRO A 78 -12.67 -9.63 -19.32
C PRO A 78 -11.64 -10.22 -20.28
N LEU A 79 -10.49 -10.66 -19.75
CA LEU A 79 -9.39 -11.25 -20.53
C LEU A 79 -9.19 -12.71 -20.14
N ASP A 80 -8.86 -13.54 -21.13
CA ASP A 80 -8.34 -14.90 -20.90
C ASP A 80 -6.88 -14.87 -20.45
N GLY A 81 -6.28 -16.04 -20.22
CA GLY A 81 -4.90 -16.17 -19.78
C GLY A 81 -3.85 -15.66 -20.76
N ASP A 82 -4.19 -15.53 -22.03
CA ASP A 82 -3.32 -14.97 -23.08
C ASP A 82 -3.53 -13.44 -23.26
N GLY A 83 -4.41 -12.84 -22.47
CA GLY A 83 -4.74 -11.40 -22.54
C GLY A 83 -5.70 -11.02 -23.66
N ASN A 84 -6.39 -11.99 -24.29
CA ASN A 84 -7.42 -11.73 -25.29
C ASN A 84 -8.78 -11.49 -24.62
N VAL A 85 -9.62 -10.67 -25.25
CA VAL A 85 -10.98 -10.43 -24.74
C VAL A 85 -11.81 -11.71 -24.79
N ASN A 86 -12.31 -12.13 -23.63
CA ASN A 86 -13.15 -13.31 -23.49
C ASN A 86 -14.33 -13.02 -22.54
N PHE A 87 -15.52 -12.92 -23.08
CA PHE A 87 -16.73 -12.67 -22.29
C PHE A 87 -17.34 -13.93 -21.66
N GLY A 88 -16.83 -15.12 -22.00
CA GLY A 88 -17.28 -16.38 -21.42
C GLY A 88 -16.61 -16.61 -20.04
N ASP A 89 -15.30 -16.84 -20.08
CA ASP A 89 -14.51 -17.25 -18.90
C ASP A 89 -13.42 -16.24 -18.54
N GLY A 90 -13.35 -15.09 -19.22
CA GLY A 90 -12.36 -14.06 -18.96
C GLY A 90 -12.61 -13.32 -17.65
N VAL A 91 -11.57 -12.69 -17.13
CA VAL A 91 -11.58 -11.93 -15.88
C VAL A 91 -11.11 -10.50 -16.07
N VAL A 92 -11.67 -9.58 -15.31
CA VAL A 92 -11.12 -8.24 -15.05
C VAL A 92 -10.38 -8.33 -13.72
N LEU A 93 -9.06 -8.46 -13.76
CA LEU A 93 -8.26 -8.65 -12.56
C LEU A 93 -7.74 -7.32 -12.03
N VAL A 94 -8.01 -7.05 -10.73
CA VAL A 94 -7.53 -5.89 -9.99
C VAL A 94 -6.43 -6.31 -9.04
N ALA A 95 -5.25 -5.69 -9.12
CA ALA A 95 -4.10 -6.00 -8.29
C ALA A 95 -3.82 -4.93 -7.24
N GLY A 96 -3.59 -5.33 -6.00
CA GLY A 96 -3.13 -4.43 -4.94
C GLY A 96 -1.62 -4.51 -4.75
N PHE A 97 -0.93 -3.36 -4.78
CA PHE A 97 0.51 -3.25 -4.63
C PHE A 97 0.87 -2.44 -3.37
N GLY A 98 1.89 -2.88 -2.67
CA GLY A 98 2.38 -2.17 -1.48
C GLY A 98 3.09 -3.06 -0.48
N PRO A 99 3.56 -2.51 0.65
CA PRO A 99 4.13 -3.28 1.75
C PRO A 99 3.06 -3.98 2.62
N SER A 100 3.37 -4.24 3.89
CA SER A 100 2.53 -5.04 4.80
C SER A 100 1.17 -4.42 5.13
N VAL A 101 1.13 -3.13 5.47
CA VAL A 101 -0.13 -2.45 5.85
C VAL A 101 -1.13 -2.45 4.70
N PRO A 102 -0.78 -1.99 3.49
CA PRO A 102 -1.63 -2.15 2.32
C PRO A 102 -2.02 -3.61 2.06
N GLY A 103 -1.13 -4.57 2.31
CA GLY A 103 -1.44 -5.98 2.18
C GLY A 103 -2.59 -6.45 3.07
N HIS A 104 -2.66 -5.95 4.31
CA HIS A 104 -3.79 -6.23 5.21
C HIS A 104 -5.08 -5.56 4.73
N ILE A 105 -5.00 -4.31 4.29
CA ILE A 105 -6.15 -3.56 3.76
C ILE A 105 -6.69 -4.25 2.51
N TYR A 106 -5.81 -4.49 1.55
CA TYR A 106 -6.21 -5.05 0.26
C TYR A 106 -6.62 -6.52 0.35
N GLY A 107 -6.09 -7.26 1.32
CA GLY A 107 -6.57 -8.60 1.66
C GLY A 107 -8.06 -8.62 2.00
N LYS A 108 -8.58 -7.56 2.64
CA LYS A 108 -10.02 -7.42 2.89
C LYS A 108 -10.81 -7.08 1.62
N VAL A 109 -10.24 -6.32 0.71
CA VAL A 109 -10.87 -6.07 -0.61
C VAL A 109 -11.03 -7.39 -1.38
N VAL A 110 -9.99 -8.23 -1.42
CA VAL A 110 -10.04 -9.55 -2.05
C VAL A 110 -11.10 -10.44 -1.40
N GLU A 111 -11.13 -10.48 -0.07
CA GLU A 111 -12.14 -11.22 0.69
C GLU A 111 -13.56 -10.77 0.34
N HIS A 112 -13.80 -9.45 0.29
CA HIS A 112 -15.12 -8.90 -0.05
C HIS A 112 -15.53 -9.23 -1.49
N ILE A 113 -14.65 -9.10 -2.46
CA ILE A 113 -14.95 -9.42 -3.87
C ILE A 113 -15.29 -10.90 -4.02
N ARG A 114 -14.59 -11.79 -3.30
CA ARG A 114 -14.77 -13.24 -3.39
C ARG A 114 -15.84 -13.81 -2.48
N THR A 115 -16.53 -13.00 -1.68
CA THR A 115 -17.56 -13.45 -0.73
C THR A 115 -18.95 -13.06 -1.22
N PRO A 116 -19.69 -13.96 -1.89
CA PRO A 116 -20.98 -13.66 -2.51
C PRO A 116 -22.04 -13.16 -1.51
N SER A 117 -21.93 -13.53 -0.24
CA SER A 117 -22.88 -13.15 0.82
C SER A 117 -22.83 -11.68 1.23
N LEU A 118 -21.81 -10.93 0.80
CA LEU A 118 -21.68 -9.50 1.11
C LEU A 118 -22.49 -8.60 0.17
N ASN A 119 -23.21 -9.20 -0.74
CA ASN A 119 -24.31 -8.61 -1.52
C ASN A 119 -23.99 -7.29 -2.25
N TYR A 120 -22.81 -7.21 -2.83
CA TYR A 120 -22.46 -6.10 -3.73
C TYR A 120 -22.90 -6.46 -5.15
N ASP A 121 -23.49 -5.51 -5.84
CA ASP A 121 -23.75 -5.60 -7.28
C ASP A 121 -22.44 -5.43 -8.07
N LEU A 122 -21.56 -6.41 -7.92
CA LEU A 122 -20.26 -6.44 -8.58
C LEU A 122 -20.38 -7.06 -9.96
N ASN A 123 -19.54 -6.58 -10.88
CA ASN A 123 -19.38 -7.22 -12.17
C ASN A 123 -18.95 -8.69 -11.98
N PRO A 124 -19.67 -9.67 -12.50
CA PRO A 124 -19.37 -11.11 -12.30
C PRO A 124 -18.00 -11.53 -12.85
N CYS A 125 -17.42 -10.76 -13.78
CA CYS A 125 -16.08 -11.01 -14.30
C CYS A 125 -14.97 -10.35 -13.47
N LEU A 126 -15.30 -9.64 -12.38
CA LEU A 126 -14.33 -8.96 -11.54
C LEU A 126 -13.71 -9.94 -10.54
N ASP A 127 -12.39 -9.96 -10.46
CA ASP A 127 -11.66 -10.56 -9.33
C ASP A 127 -10.50 -9.66 -8.90
N ALA A 128 -9.94 -9.94 -7.72
CA ALA A 128 -8.85 -9.18 -7.15
C ALA A 128 -7.74 -10.08 -6.62
N ILE A 129 -6.50 -9.57 -6.69
CA ILE A 129 -5.32 -10.27 -6.19
C ILE A 129 -4.45 -9.34 -5.35
N ASN A 130 -4.00 -9.86 -4.19
CA ASN A 130 -3.12 -9.13 -3.30
C ASN A 130 -1.64 -9.41 -3.63
N LEU A 131 -1.03 -8.48 -4.34
CA LEU A 131 0.39 -8.51 -4.69
C LEU A 131 1.29 -7.76 -3.69
N CYS A 132 0.76 -7.28 -2.58
CA CYS A 132 1.55 -6.63 -1.54
C CYS A 132 2.60 -7.60 -0.95
N VAL A 133 3.77 -7.04 -0.59
CA VAL A 133 4.90 -7.80 -0.04
C VAL A 133 5.39 -7.15 1.25
N GLY A 134 5.21 -7.83 2.38
CA GLY A 134 5.63 -7.32 3.68
C GLY A 134 7.12 -6.96 3.74
N GLY A 135 7.44 -5.82 4.37
CA GLY A 135 8.82 -5.34 4.51
C GLY A 135 9.46 -4.79 3.24
N LYS A 136 8.73 -4.71 2.12
CA LYS A 136 9.23 -4.18 0.85
C LYS A 136 8.60 -2.82 0.57
N ASP A 137 9.38 -1.75 0.79
CA ASP A 137 8.99 -0.41 0.38
C ASP A 137 9.14 -0.22 -1.14
N ILE A 138 8.83 0.96 -1.65
CA ILE A 138 8.90 1.24 -3.08
C ILE A 138 10.31 1.08 -3.65
N GLY A 139 11.35 1.22 -2.82
CA GLY A 139 12.74 1.04 -3.23
C GLY A 139 13.03 -0.35 -3.76
N TYR A 140 12.40 -1.39 -3.22
CA TYR A 140 12.59 -2.77 -3.73
C TYR A 140 12.09 -2.95 -5.16
N ALA A 141 11.10 -2.19 -5.56
CA ALA A 141 10.51 -2.27 -6.89
C ALA A 141 11.24 -1.39 -7.93
N THR A 142 12.11 -0.49 -7.47
CA THR A 142 12.76 0.54 -8.31
C THR A 142 14.29 0.51 -8.25
N ASP A 143 14.89 -0.17 -7.26
CA ASP A 143 16.35 -0.27 -7.11
C ASP A 143 16.89 -1.41 -7.97
N ASP A 144 17.89 -1.13 -8.80
CA ASP A 144 18.46 -2.08 -9.77
C ASP A 144 18.96 -3.39 -9.14
N SER A 145 19.33 -3.38 -7.86
CA SER A 145 19.81 -4.57 -7.15
C SER A 145 18.71 -5.51 -6.67
N THR A 146 17.46 -5.06 -6.58
CA THR A 146 16.35 -5.81 -5.99
C THR A 146 15.11 -5.90 -6.87
N LEU A 147 15.01 -5.04 -7.90
CA LEU A 147 13.79 -4.92 -8.70
C LEU A 147 13.41 -6.22 -9.42
N VAL A 148 14.37 -6.96 -9.94
CA VAL A 148 14.08 -8.21 -10.69
C VAL A 148 13.41 -9.22 -9.78
N ASP A 149 14.02 -9.53 -8.64
CA ASP A 149 13.47 -10.49 -7.67
C ASP A 149 12.09 -10.04 -7.15
N TYR A 150 11.91 -8.73 -6.96
CA TYR A 150 10.63 -8.17 -6.51
C TYR A 150 9.52 -8.42 -7.54
N TRP A 151 9.76 -8.07 -8.80
CA TRP A 151 8.75 -8.22 -9.86
C TRP A 151 8.47 -9.67 -10.22
N GLU A 152 9.51 -10.54 -10.26
CA GLU A 152 9.34 -11.98 -10.45
C GLU A 152 8.48 -12.60 -9.35
N LEU A 153 8.69 -12.18 -8.09
CA LEU A 153 7.83 -12.60 -6.98
C LEU A 153 6.37 -12.18 -7.20
N LEU A 154 6.11 -10.97 -7.70
CA LEU A 154 4.73 -10.53 -7.97
C LEU A 154 4.10 -11.35 -9.10
N VAL A 155 4.83 -11.61 -10.17
CA VAL A 155 4.39 -12.48 -11.28
C VAL A 155 4.08 -13.89 -10.78
N GLN A 156 4.95 -14.47 -9.96
CA GLN A 156 4.70 -15.79 -9.37
C GLN A 156 3.43 -15.80 -8.51
N LYS A 157 3.20 -14.76 -7.70
CA LYS A 157 1.95 -14.64 -6.92
C LYS A 157 0.69 -14.60 -7.80
N VAL A 158 0.78 -14.07 -9.01
CA VAL A 158 -0.35 -14.10 -9.97
C VAL A 158 -0.60 -15.54 -10.44
N TYR A 159 0.44 -16.27 -10.82
CA TYR A 159 0.33 -17.67 -11.24
C TYR A 159 -0.15 -18.58 -10.10
N ASP A 160 0.29 -18.36 -8.88
CA ASP A 160 -0.10 -19.15 -7.70
C ASP A 160 -1.61 -19.15 -7.42
N VAL A 161 -2.33 -18.15 -7.89
CA VAL A 161 -3.79 -18.05 -7.76
C VAL A 161 -4.55 -18.39 -9.05
N GLY A 162 -3.84 -18.87 -10.06
CA GLY A 162 -4.43 -19.39 -11.31
C GLY A 162 -4.68 -18.32 -12.37
N TYR A 163 -4.09 -17.15 -12.26
CA TYR A 163 -4.15 -16.07 -13.25
C TYR A 163 -2.81 -15.88 -13.96
N THR A 164 -2.81 -14.96 -14.94
CA THR A 164 -1.60 -14.57 -15.66
C THR A 164 -1.38 -13.06 -15.55
N PRO A 165 -0.15 -12.58 -15.73
CA PRO A 165 0.16 -11.15 -15.78
C PRO A 165 -0.66 -10.38 -16.82
N GLU A 166 -1.01 -11.03 -17.93
CA GLU A 166 -1.79 -10.48 -19.03
C GLU A 166 -3.24 -10.12 -18.63
N GLN A 167 -3.75 -10.75 -17.56
CA GLN A 167 -5.11 -10.50 -17.07
C GLN A 167 -5.20 -9.28 -16.12
N VAL A 168 -4.07 -8.78 -15.60
CA VAL A 168 -4.04 -7.64 -14.69
C VAL A 168 -4.28 -6.34 -15.46
N GLN A 169 -5.42 -5.69 -15.22
CA GLN A 169 -5.82 -4.47 -15.93
C GLN A 169 -5.92 -3.23 -15.05
N ILE A 170 -6.14 -3.42 -13.76
CA ILE A 170 -6.35 -2.34 -12.80
C ILE A 170 -5.41 -2.57 -11.63
N GLY A 171 -4.74 -1.51 -11.18
CA GLY A 171 -3.89 -1.49 -10.01
C GLY A 171 -4.45 -0.59 -8.92
N TRP A 172 -4.26 -0.99 -7.67
CA TRP A 172 -4.32 -0.11 -6.52
C TRP A 172 -2.96 -0.12 -5.85
N MET A 173 -2.38 1.04 -5.63
CA MET A 173 -1.08 1.13 -4.99
C MET A 173 -1.09 2.04 -3.76
N TYR A 174 -0.28 1.64 -2.79
CA TYR A 174 -0.11 2.34 -1.54
C TYR A 174 1.29 2.06 -1.00
N PHE A 175 2.21 3.01 -1.22
CA PHE A 175 3.60 2.89 -0.79
C PHE A 175 3.99 3.98 0.20
N ASN A 176 5.06 3.71 0.93
CA ASN A 176 5.77 4.68 1.73
C ASN A 176 6.96 5.22 0.94
N ALA A 177 7.42 6.41 1.34
CA ALA A 177 8.73 6.89 0.94
C ALA A 177 9.84 5.86 1.29
N LYS A 178 10.85 5.78 0.45
CA LYS A 178 12.03 4.96 0.68
C LYS A 178 12.83 5.51 1.88
N GLY A 179 13.22 4.62 2.80
CA GLY A 179 14.14 4.95 3.88
C GLY A 179 13.54 5.81 5.01
N LEU A 180 13.08 5.17 6.06
CA LEU A 180 12.38 5.78 7.21
C LEU A 180 13.28 6.29 8.34
N THR A 181 14.59 6.50 8.12
CA THR A 181 15.55 6.68 9.21
C THR A 181 15.87 8.12 9.58
N VAL A 182 15.45 9.10 8.82
CA VAL A 182 15.74 10.53 9.08
C VAL A 182 14.48 11.34 8.79
N PRO A 183 14.15 12.35 9.64
CA PRO A 183 13.06 13.27 9.34
C PRO A 183 13.26 13.87 7.94
N PRO A 184 12.31 13.71 7.03
CA PRO A 184 12.45 14.22 5.69
C PRO A 184 12.33 15.74 5.69
N VAL A 185 13.11 16.39 4.85
CA VAL A 185 12.94 17.81 4.54
C VAL A 185 11.89 17.90 3.43
N PHE A 186 10.79 18.57 3.71
CA PHE A 186 9.80 18.91 2.69
C PHE A 186 10.33 20.05 1.80
N PRO A 187 10.23 19.98 0.45
CA PRO A 187 9.48 19.01 -0.34
C PRO A 187 10.31 17.82 -0.85
N ASP A 188 11.61 17.76 -0.57
CA ASP A 188 12.56 16.88 -1.25
C ASP A 188 12.12 15.41 -1.20
N LYS A 189 11.66 14.96 -0.04
CA LYS A 189 11.21 13.56 0.12
C LYS A 189 9.91 13.27 -0.61
N ALA A 190 9.01 14.24 -0.68
CA ALA A 190 7.78 14.10 -1.45
C ALA A 190 8.05 14.01 -2.95
N LEU A 191 8.99 14.83 -3.46
CA LEU A 191 9.41 14.79 -4.87
C LEU A 191 10.14 13.48 -5.21
N GLU A 192 11.05 13.01 -4.35
CA GLU A 192 11.69 11.70 -4.50
C GLU A 192 10.66 10.57 -4.56
N THR A 193 9.67 10.60 -3.65
CA THR A 193 8.61 9.59 -3.63
C THR A 193 7.81 9.62 -4.92
N MET A 194 7.43 10.79 -5.41
CA MET A 194 6.71 10.94 -6.68
C MET A 194 7.50 10.34 -7.86
N GLU A 195 8.82 10.56 -7.91
CA GLU A 195 9.67 9.97 -8.95
C GLU A 195 9.72 8.44 -8.87
N LEU A 196 9.83 7.89 -7.66
CA LEU A 196 9.81 6.44 -7.42
C LEU A 196 8.45 5.83 -7.80
N ASP A 197 7.35 6.52 -7.53
CA ASP A 197 6.02 6.07 -7.92
C ASP A 197 5.83 6.04 -9.44
N ILE A 198 6.37 7.02 -10.16
CA ILE A 198 6.39 7.02 -11.63
C ILE A 198 7.22 5.83 -12.15
N GLN A 199 8.39 5.58 -11.57
CA GLN A 199 9.23 4.42 -11.92
C GLN A 199 8.49 3.11 -11.66
N PHE A 200 7.83 2.99 -10.50
CA PHE A 200 7.01 1.83 -10.15
C PHE A 200 5.93 1.56 -11.19
N ILE A 201 5.15 2.57 -11.57
CA ILE A 201 4.07 2.43 -12.54
C ILE A 201 4.61 1.99 -13.91
N ASN A 202 5.76 2.55 -14.34
CA ASN A 202 6.40 2.15 -15.59
C ASN A 202 6.85 0.70 -15.54
N LYS A 203 7.47 0.25 -14.46
CA LYS A 203 7.85 -1.14 -14.26
C LYS A 203 6.64 -2.08 -14.16
N ALA A 204 5.59 -1.67 -13.44
CA ALA A 204 4.35 -2.44 -13.38
C ALA A 204 3.76 -2.71 -14.78
N LYS A 205 3.85 -1.76 -15.70
CA LYS A 205 3.39 -1.95 -17.09
C LYS A 205 4.29 -2.88 -17.92
N GLU A 206 5.57 -3.01 -17.56
CA GLU A 206 6.47 -3.99 -18.22
C GLU A 206 6.09 -5.43 -17.83
N TYR A 207 5.76 -5.66 -16.55
CA TYR A 207 5.41 -6.97 -16.02
C TYR A 207 3.93 -7.34 -16.17
N PHE A 208 3.05 -6.32 -16.23
CA PHE A 208 1.60 -6.45 -16.40
C PHE A 208 1.16 -5.66 -17.64
N PRO A 209 1.31 -6.21 -18.85
CA PRO A 209 1.22 -5.45 -20.10
C PRO A 209 -0.16 -4.84 -20.36
N ASN A 210 -1.21 -5.40 -19.77
CA ASN A 210 -2.58 -4.89 -19.86
C ASN A 210 -2.99 -3.95 -18.72
N LEU A 211 -2.07 -3.56 -17.82
CA LEU A 211 -2.34 -2.60 -16.76
C LEU A 211 -2.64 -1.21 -17.36
N LYS A 212 -3.85 -0.72 -17.18
CA LYS A 212 -4.36 0.51 -17.81
C LYS A 212 -4.75 1.60 -16.82
N ILE A 213 -5.19 1.22 -15.63
CA ILE A 213 -5.63 2.15 -14.60
C ILE A 213 -4.91 1.80 -13.30
N VAL A 214 -4.36 2.81 -12.64
CA VAL A 214 -3.79 2.68 -11.31
C VAL A 214 -4.44 3.71 -10.40
N TYR A 215 -5.05 3.23 -9.31
CA TYR A 215 -5.52 4.06 -8.22
C TYR A 215 -4.44 4.18 -7.17
N TRP A 216 -4.06 5.39 -6.86
CA TRP A 216 -3.09 5.66 -5.83
C TRP A 216 -3.79 6.13 -4.55
N SER A 217 -3.51 5.47 -3.43
CA SER A 217 -3.91 5.91 -2.11
C SER A 217 -2.75 6.58 -1.40
N ALA A 218 -2.99 7.77 -0.87
CA ALA A 218 -2.11 8.37 0.11
C ALA A 218 -2.13 7.55 1.41
N ARG A 219 -1.08 7.68 2.21
CA ARG A 219 -1.06 7.12 3.57
C ARG A 219 -2.10 7.80 4.45
N HIS A 220 -2.50 7.09 5.49
CA HIS A 220 -3.30 7.74 6.53
C HIS A 220 -2.45 8.79 7.23
N PHE A 221 -3.13 9.80 7.71
CA PHE A 221 -2.54 10.81 8.54
C PHE A 221 -1.88 10.20 9.79
N GLY A 222 -0.58 10.44 9.96
CA GLY A 222 0.24 9.85 11.04
C GLY A 222 0.23 10.61 12.35
N GLY A 223 -0.39 11.79 12.41
CA GLY A 223 -0.35 12.67 13.56
C GLY A 223 -1.05 12.16 14.82
N TYR A 224 -1.65 10.97 14.77
CA TYR A 224 -2.15 10.27 15.95
C TYR A 224 -1.17 9.22 16.49
N ALA A 225 0.00 9.07 15.87
CA ALA A 225 1.01 8.13 16.31
C ALA A 225 1.98 8.78 17.30
N ASP A 226 2.37 8.04 18.34
CA ASP A 226 3.30 8.52 19.37
C ASP A 226 4.78 8.56 18.91
N THR A 227 5.04 8.43 17.61
CA THR A 227 6.40 8.45 17.08
C THR A 227 6.54 9.50 15.99
N ASP A 228 7.51 10.37 16.15
CA ASP A 228 7.88 11.43 15.19
C ASP A 228 8.14 10.90 13.77
N ILE A 229 8.51 9.62 13.66
CA ILE A 229 8.82 8.97 12.38
C ILE A 229 7.57 8.82 11.50
N ILE A 230 6.40 8.63 12.07
CA ILE A 230 5.17 8.38 11.31
C ILE A 230 4.56 9.68 10.78
N GLU A 231 4.75 10.80 11.49
CA GLU A 231 4.25 12.11 11.07
C GLU A 231 4.88 12.60 9.76
N TYR A 232 6.13 12.24 9.51
CA TYR A 232 6.86 12.69 8.32
C TYR A 232 6.49 11.94 7.02
N TYR A 233 5.73 10.86 7.12
CA TYR A 233 5.46 9.94 5.99
C TYR A 233 3.96 9.73 5.72
N SER A 234 3.13 10.55 6.34
CA SER A 234 1.66 10.44 6.23
C SER A 234 1.08 11.50 5.34
#